data_27325048ffa58ffc4444755f31cbd48d
#
_entry.id   27325048ffa58ffc4444755f31cbd48d
#
_cell.length_a   1.000
_cell.length_b   1.000
_cell.length_c   1.000
_cell.angle_alpha   90.00
_cell.angle_beta   90.00
_cell.angle_gamma   90.00
#
_symmetry.space_group_name_H-M   'P 1'
#
loop_
_entity.id
_entity.type
_entity.pdbx_description
1 polymer ?
#
loop_
_entity_poly.entity_id
_entity_poly.type
_entity_poly.pdbx_seq_one_letter_code
_entity_poly.pdbx_strand_id
1 'polypeptide(L)'
;MKAILDTHAFLWAIAGDTRMSQHARDIFRGPSDLLLSVASIWEIIIKVQLGKLDLPQPAGPYVLGKLAENGIKTLAINLDHLLAFERLPMHHRDPFDRMLIAQSLEEDLPLVTADPAFNTYSVRVIW
;
A
#
# COMPACT_ATOMS: atom_id res chain seq x y z
N MET A 1 11.83 11.02 4.01
CA MET A 1 11.11 9.90 4.66
C MET A 1 10.86 8.81 3.63
N LYS A 2 10.99 7.56 4.01
CA LYS A 2 10.67 6.40 3.17
C LYS A 2 9.52 5.63 3.81
N ALA A 3 8.48 5.31 3.04
CA ALA A 3 7.28 4.67 3.58
C ALA A 3 6.58 3.83 2.52
N ILE A 4 5.81 2.84 2.97
CA ILE A 4 4.97 2.00 2.14
C ILE A 4 3.54 2.55 2.19
N LEU A 5 2.93 2.78 1.03
CA LEU A 5 1.51 3.15 0.96
C LEU A 5 0.65 1.90 1.07
N ASP A 6 -0.43 1.94 1.85
CA ASP A 6 -1.42 0.90 1.72
C ASP A 6 -2.23 1.12 0.43
N THR A 7 -2.95 0.09 0.01
CA THR A 7 -3.68 0.11 -1.26
C THR A 7 -4.70 1.25 -1.31
N HIS A 8 -5.48 1.45 -0.24
CA HIS A 8 -6.49 2.51 -0.21
C HIS A 8 -5.87 3.90 -0.16
N ALA A 9 -4.78 4.08 0.61
CA ALA A 9 -4.07 5.36 0.65
C ALA A 9 -3.59 5.77 -0.74
N PHE A 10 -3.03 4.83 -1.50
CA PHE A 10 -2.61 5.07 -2.87
C PHE A 10 -3.80 5.47 -3.77
N LEU A 11 -4.87 4.69 -3.73
CA LEU A 11 -6.07 4.96 -4.55
C LEU A 11 -6.70 6.30 -4.22
N TRP A 12 -6.82 6.65 -2.95
CA TRP A 12 -7.35 7.94 -2.52
C TRP A 12 -6.44 9.10 -2.95
N ALA A 13 -5.13 8.91 -2.86
CA ALA A 13 -4.17 9.95 -3.25
C ALA A 13 -4.29 10.28 -4.74
N ILE A 14 -4.31 9.28 -5.61
CA ILE A 14 -4.41 9.51 -7.07
C ILE A 14 -5.79 10.04 -7.49
N ALA A 15 -6.84 9.77 -6.71
CA ALA A 15 -8.19 10.27 -6.96
C ALA A 15 -8.47 11.64 -6.35
N GLY A 16 -7.56 12.17 -5.52
CA GLY A 16 -7.81 13.41 -4.79
C GLY A 16 -8.93 13.27 -3.76
N ASP A 17 -9.09 12.08 -3.18
CA ASP A 17 -10.19 11.75 -2.27
C ASP A 17 -10.04 12.48 -0.94
N THR A 18 -11.13 13.05 -0.44
CA THR A 18 -11.16 13.81 0.82
C THR A 18 -10.91 12.95 2.07
N ARG A 19 -10.96 11.62 1.95
CA ARG A 19 -10.62 10.70 3.04
C ARG A 19 -9.14 10.73 3.42
N MET A 20 -8.27 11.20 2.52
CA MET A 20 -6.87 11.44 2.86
C MET A 20 -6.76 12.52 3.92
N SER A 21 -6.03 12.26 5.00
CA SER A 21 -5.69 13.29 5.98
C SER A 21 -4.77 14.34 5.35
N GLN A 22 -4.72 15.53 5.93
CA GLN A 22 -3.81 16.57 5.43
C GLN A 22 -2.35 16.11 5.56
N HIS A 23 -2.02 15.45 6.66
CA HIS A 23 -0.68 14.93 6.89
C HIS A 23 -0.28 13.90 5.81
N ALA A 24 -1.17 12.95 5.49
CA ALA A 24 -0.92 11.96 4.44
C ALA A 24 -0.79 12.62 3.06
N ARG A 25 -1.59 13.64 2.75
CA ARG A 25 -1.46 14.40 1.50
C ARG A 25 -0.12 15.11 1.40
N ASP A 26 0.33 15.69 2.49
CA ASP A 26 1.62 16.40 2.52
C ASP A 26 2.77 15.41 2.27
N ILE A 27 2.69 14.22 2.83
CA ILE A 27 3.66 13.14 2.58
C ILE A 27 3.63 12.73 1.11
N PHE A 28 2.45 12.51 0.55
CA PHE A 28 2.28 12.08 -0.84
C PHE A 28 2.84 13.12 -1.83
N ARG A 29 2.66 14.40 -1.56
CA ARG A 29 3.10 15.52 -2.42
C ARG A 29 4.52 15.98 -2.14
N GLY A 30 5.05 15.65 -0.97
CA GLY A 30 6.35 16.13 -0.51
C GLY A 30 7.52 15.30 -1.04
N PRO A 31 8.75 15.62 -0.58
CA PRO A 31 9.96 14.94 -1.02
C PRO A 31 10.17 13.60 -0.30
N SER A 32 9.15 12.76 -0.25
CA SER A 32 9.19 11.46 0.40
C SER A 32 9.49 10.36 -0.61
N ASP A 33 10.19 9.31 -0.16
CA ASP A 33 10.40 8.08 -0.91
C ASP A 33 9.24 7.13 -0.63
N LEU A 34 8.23 7.13 -1.49
CA LEU A 34 7.06 6.29 -1.33
C LEU A 34 7.17 5.02 -2.17
N LEU A 35 6.71 3.93 -1.60
CA LEU A 35 6.69 2.62 -2.23
C LEU A 35 5.27 2.09 -2.28
N LEU A 36 4.91 1.46 -3.40
CA LEU A 36 3.70 0.67 -3.51
C LEU A 36 4.09 -0.79 -3.70
N SER A 37 3.61 -1.66 -2.82
CA SER A 37 3.90 -3.08 -2.91
C SER A 37 3.29 -3.70 -4.16
N VAL A 38 4.00 -4.65 -4.75
CA VAL A 38 3.46 -5.52 -5.81
C VAL A 38 2.18 -6.22 -5.33
N ALA A 39 2.06 -6.52 -4.03
CA ALA A 39 0.83 -7.06 -3.45
C ALA A 39 -0.37 -6.12 -3.65
N SER A 40 -0.17 -4.81 -3.47
CA SER A 40 -1.23 -3.81 -3.70
C SER A 40 -1.63 -3.73 -5.17
N ILE A 41 -0.68 -3.80 -6.08
CA ILE A 41 -0.96 -3.82 -7.51
C ILE A 41 -1.79 -5.06 -7.87
N TRP A 42 -1.42 -6.19 -7.33
CA TRP A 42 -2.14 -7.44 -7.52
C TRP A 42 -3.58 -7.35 -6.98
N GLU A 43 -3.75 -6.83 -5.79
CA GLU A 43 -5.08 -6.59 -5.19
C GLU A 43 -5.95 -5.70 -6.09
N ILE A 44 -5.39 -4.60 -6.58
CA ILE A 44 -6.08 -3.67 -7.48
C ILE A 44 -6.54 -4.38 -8.75
N ILE A 45 -5.65 -5.14 -9.39
CA ILE A 45 -5.97 -5.88 -10.62
C ILE A 45 -7.11 -6.86 -10.37
N ILE A 46 -7.06 -7.62 -9.28
CA ILE A 46 -8.13 -8.57 -8.92
C ILE A 46 -9.46 -7.85 -8.75
N LYS A 47 -9.48 -6.74 -8.00
CA LYS A 47 -10.72 -6.00 -7.74
C LYS A 47 -11.31 -5.37 -8.99
N VAL A 48 -10.48 -4.89 -9.91
CA VAL A 48 -10.96 -4.38 -11.21
C VAL A 48 -11.56 -5.52 -12.02
N GLN A 49 -10.90 -6.67 -12.08
CA GLN A 49 -11.41 -7.84 -12.81
C GLN A 49 -12.73 -8.36 -12.25
N LEU A 50 -12.95 -8.24 -10.94
CA LEU A 50 -14.19 -8.65 -10.29
C LEU A 50 -15.29 -7.58 -10.33
N GLY A 51 -15.02 -6.42 -10.92
CA GLY A 51 -15.98 -5.32 -10.96
C GLY A 51 -16.20 -4.60 -9.63
N LYS A 52 -15.28 -4.81 -8.65
CA LYS A 52 -15.38 -4.19 -7.33
C LYS A 52 -14.64 -2.85 -7.25
N LEU A 53 -13.84 -2.53 -8.23
CA LEU A 53 -13.09 -1.28 -8.32
C LEU A 53 -13.13 -0.80 -9.76
N ASP A 54 -13.50 0.47 -9.96
CA ASP A 54 -13.60 1.08 -11.27
C ASP A 54 -12.36 1.95 -11.54
N LEU A 55 -11.52 1.47 -12.43
CA LEU A 55 -10.34 2.17 -12.93
C LEU A 55 -10.23 1.98 -14.43
N PRO A 56 -9.55 2.89 -15.15
CA PRO A 56 -9.23 2.67 -16.56
C PRO A 56 -8.55 1.31 -16.76
N GLN A 57 -8.99 0.58 -17.78
CA GLN A 57 -8.50 -0.75 -18.09
C GLN A 57 -7.57 -0.71 -19.32
N PRO A 58 -6.52 -1.53 -19.31
CA PRO A 58 -6.13 -2.48 -18.27
C PRO A 58 -5.56 -1.80 -17.04
N ALA A 59 -5.92 -2.29 -15.85
CA ALA A 59 -5.57 -1.64 -14.58
C ALA A 59 -4.06 -1.60 -14.31
N GLY A 60 -3.33 -2.65 -14.66
CA GLY A 60 -1.89 -2.72 -14.42
C GLY A 60 -1.13 -1.55 -15.04
N PRO A 61 -1.21 -1.35 -16.36
CA PRO A 61 -0.57 -0.20 -17.01
C PRO A 61 -1.05 1.15 -16.46
N TYR A 62 -2.34 1.28 -16.12
CA TYR A 62 -2.86 2.51 -15.51
C TYR A 62 -2.17 2.81 -14.18
N VAL A 63 -2.07 1.81 -13.30
CA VAL A 63 -1.41 1.97 -11.99
C VAL A 63 0.07 2.32 -12.18
N LEU A 64 0.78 1.62 -13.09
CA LEU A 64 2.19 1.90 -13.36
C LEU A 64 2.40 3.33 -13.87
N GLY A 65 1.48 3.84 -14.70
CA GLY A 65 1.52 5.23 -15.15
C GLY A 65 1.39 6.21 -13.99
N LYS A 66 0.46 5.94 -13.05
CA LYS A 66 0.28 6.78 -11.87
C LYS A 66 1.49 6.74 -10.94
N LEU A 67 2.13 5.60 -10.79
CA LEU A 67 3.38 5.49 -10.03
C LEU A 67 4.47 6.36 -10.65
N ALA A 68 4.64 6.28 -11.97
CA ALA A 68 5.64 7.09 -12.68
C ALA A 68 5.37 8.60 -12.54
N GLU A 69 4.11 9.02 -12.72
CA GLU A 69 3.72 10.43 -12.56
C GLU A 69 4.04 10.99 -11.18
N ASN A 70 3.97 10.16 -10.14
CA ASN A 70 4.12 10.59 -8.75
C ASN A 70 5.48 10.20 -8.15
N GLY A 71 6.39 9.65 -8.93
CA GLY A 71 7.70 9.24 -8.45
C GLY A 71 7.67 8.15 -7.39
N ILE A 72 6.64 7.29 -7.42
CA ILE A 72 6.48 6.17 -6.49
C ILE A 72 7.13 4.94 -7.09
N LYS A 73 7.97 4.27 -6.31
CA LYS A 73 8.61 3.02 -6.72
C LYS A 73 7.81 1.82 -6.28
N THR A 74 7.99 0.69 -6.93
CA THR A 74 7.38 -0.57 -6.51
C THR A 74 8.26 -1.27 -5.48
N LEU A 75 7.61 -2.00 -4.55
CA LEU A 75 8.27 -2.89 -3.61
C LEU A 75 7.92 -4.33 -4.00
N ALA A 76 8.91 -5.08 -4.45
CA ALA A 76 8.73 -6.48 -4.82
C ALA A 76 8.52 -7.35 -3.57
N ILE A 77 7.78 -8.44 -3.73
CA ILE A 77 7.66 -9.47 -2.69
C ILE A 77 8.83 -10.44 -2.85
N ASN A 78 9.61 -10.61 -1.79
CA ASN A 78 10.72 -11.57 -1.78
C ASN A 78 10.48 -12.67 -0.74
N LEU A 79 11.42 -13.62 -0.67
CA LEU A 79 11.29 -14.77 0.23
C LEU A 79 11.25 -14.34 1.70
N ASP A 80 12.06 -13.36 2.11
CA ASP A 80 12.06 -12.88 3.50
C ASP A 80 10.70 -12.29 3.90
N HIS A 81 10.02 -11.62 2.97
CA HIS A 81 8.66 -11.14 3.18
C HIS A 81 7.67 -12.28 3.43
N LEU A 82 7.79 -13.37 2.66
CA LEU A 82 6.91 -14.54 2.83
C LEU A 82 7.16 -15.22 4.18
N LEU A 83 8.41 -15.35 4.59
CA LEU A 83 8.75 -15.93 5.89
C LEU A 83 8.26 -15.04 7.05
N ALA A 84 8.38 -13.72 6.90
CA ALA A 84 7.81 -12.78 7.87
C ALA A 84 6.28 -12.89 7.93
N PHE A 85 5.62 -12.98 6.78
CA PHE A 85 4.18 -13.19 6.68
C PHE A 85 3.72 -14.42 7.46
N GLU A 86 4.43 -15.52 7.32
CA GLU A 86 4.11 -16.78 8.00
C GLU A 86 4.17 -16.63 9.53
N ARG A 87 5.10 -15.81 10.04
CA ARG A 87 5.29 -15.58 11.48
C ARG A 87 4.29 -14.59 12.09
N LEU A 88 3.51 -13.86 11.28
CA LEU A 88 2.57 -12.87 11.81
C LEU A 88 1.46 -13.54 12.64
N PRO A 89 1.08 -12.94 13.77
CA PRO A 89 -0.12 -13.39 14.49
C PRO A 89 -1.37 -13.16 13.64
N MET A 90 -2.41 -13.96 13.87
CA MET A 90 -3.63 -13.95 13.07
C MET A 90 -4.64 -12.92 13.58
N HIS A 91 -4.23 -11.64 13.67
CA HIS A 91 -5.13 -10.55 14.05
C HIS A 91 -6.00 -10.08 12.88
N HIS A 92 -5.54 -10.26 11.65
CA HIS A 92 -6.22 -9.85 10.43
C HIS A 92 -6.17 -11.00 9.43
N ARG A 93 -7.22 -11.16 8.61
CA ARG A 93 -7.33 -12.29 7.67
C ARG A 93 -6.96 -11.93 6.24
N ASP A 94 -7.02 -10.65 5.89
CA ASP A 94 -6.75 -10.22 4.52
C ASP A 94 -5.28 -10.46 4.17
N PRO A 95 -4.99 -11.32 3.18
CA PRO A 95 -3.61 -11.67 2.85
C PRO A 95 -2.83 -10.50 2.24
N PHE A 96 -3.49 -9.57 1.56
CA PHE A 96 -2.81 -8.41 0.97
C PHE A 96 -2.35 -7.45 2.08
N ASP A 97 -3.22 -7.14 3.03
CA ASP A 97 -2.88 -6.30 4.18
C ASP A 97 -1.78 -6.96 5.03
N ARG A 98 -1.88 -8.26 5.27
CA ARG A 98 -0.87 -9.00 6.02
C ARG A 98 0.48 -8.99 5.30
N MET A 99 0.50 -9.02 3.98
CA MET A 99 1.75 -8.90 3.22
C MET A 99 2.37 -7.50 3.39
N LEU A 100 1.56 -6.44 3.39
CA LEU A 100 2.06 -5.09 3.66
C LEU A 100 2.66 -4.98 5.05
N ILE A 101 2.03 -5.60 6.05
CA ILE A 101 2.55 -5.67 7.42
C ILE A 101 3.89 -6.39 7.46
N ALA A 102 3.99 -7.54 6.81
CA ALA A 102 5.23 -8.31 6.73
C ALA A 102 6.36 -7.50 6.09
N GLN A 103 6.04 -6.80 5.00
CA GLN A 103 7.02 -5.95 4.31
C GLN A 103 7.45 -4.76 5.18
N SER A 104 6.51 -4.12 5.87
CA SER A 104 6.80 -3.02 6.79
C SER A 104 7.77 -3.46 7.88
N LEU A 105 7.52 -4.61 8.49
CA LEU A 105 8.38 -5.13 9.55
C LEU A 105 9.76 -5.54 9.03
N GLU A 106 9.80 -6.25 7.90
CA GLU A 106 11.05 -6.77 7.35
C GLU A 106 11.95 -5.65 6.82
N GLU A 107 11.37 -4.64 6.17
CA GLU A 107 12.09 -3.51 5.61
C GLU A 107 12.30 -2.37 6.62
N ASP A 108 11.70 -2.48 7.80
CA ASP A 108 11.70 -1.43 8.84
C ASP A 108 11.20 -0.09 8.28
N LEU A 109 10.06 -0.12 7.61
CA LEU A 109 9.43 1.06 7.01
C LEU A 109 8.03 1.26 7.58
N PRO A 110 7.61 2.51 7.81
CA PRO A 110 6.23 2.79 8.22
C PRO A 110 5.25 2.56 7.08
N LEU A 111 3.98 2.32 7.46
CA LEU A 111 2.85 2.22 6.54
C LEU A 111 2.02 3.50 6.60
N VAL A 112 1.71 4.06 5.44
CA VAL A 112 0.75 5.16 5.32
C VAL A 112 -0.63 4.53 5.12
N THR A 113 -1.46 4.58 6.14
CA THR A 113 -2.78 3.93 6.15
C THR A 113 -3.74 4.58 7.14
N ALA A 114 -5.02 4.64 6.79
CA ALA A 114 -6.10 5.06 7.69
C ALA A 114 -6.74 3.87 8.41
N ASP A 115 -6.44 2.64 8.02
CA ASP A 115 -7.13 1.46 8.51
C ASP A 115 -6.66 1.09 9.92
N PRO A 116 -7.54 1.14 10.94
CA PRO A 116 -7.16 0.80 12.31
C PRO A 116 -6.77 -0.67 12.49
N ALA A 117 -7.11 -1.55 11.58
CA ALA A 117 -6.72 -2.96 11.64
C ALA A 117 -5.19 -3.14 11.64
N PHE A 118 -4.44 -2.23 11.02
CA PHE A 118 -2.98 -2.27 11.04
C PHE A 118 -2.39 -2.01 12.42
N ASN A 119 -3.13 -1.32 13.30
CA ASN A 119 -2.67 -1.01 14.66
C ASN A 119 -2.63 -2.24 15.57
N THR A 120 -3.20 -3.35 15.16
CA THR A 120 -3.13 -4.61 15.93
C THR A 120 -1.78 -5.31 15.79
N TYR A 121 -0.92 -4.83 14.90
CA TYR A 121 0.44 -5.32 14.68
C TYR A 121 1.45 -4.27 15.11
N SER A 122 2.70 -4.70 15.29
CA SER A 122 3.80 -3.82 15.75
C SER A 122 4.39 -3.00 14.59
N VAL A 123 3.57 -2.51 13.68
CA VAL A 123 3.99 -1.65 12.58
C VAL A 123 3.84 -0.17 12.96
N ARG A 124 4.70 0.68 12.39
CA ARG A 124 4.54 2.13 12.51
C ARG A 124 3.54 2.59 11.48
N VAL A 125 2.49 3.28 11.92
CA VAL A 125 1.40 3.78 11.07
C VAL A 125 1.49 5.30 10.99
N ILE A 126 1.32 5.82 9.78
CA ILE A 126 1.27 7.26 9.50
C ILE A 126 -0.07 7.56 8.82
N TRP A 127 -0.75 8.58 9.36
CA TRP A 127 -1.96 9.09 8.74
C TRP A 127 -2.26 10.54 9.10
#